data_f96159d3dc5042f579755416790f632b
#
_entry.id   f96159d3dc5042f579755416790f632b
#
_cell.length_a   1.000
_cell.length_b   1.000
_cell.length_c   1.000
_cell.angle_alpha   90.00
_cell.angle_beta   90.00
_cell.angle_gamma   90.00
#
_symmetry.space_group_name_H-M   'P 1'
#
loop_
_entity.id
_entity.type
_entity.pdbx_description
1 polymer ?
#
loop_
_entity_poly.entity_id
_entity_poly.type
_entity_poly.pdbx_seq_one_letter_code
_entity_poly.pdbx_strand_id
1 'polypeptide(L)'
;MGGCLFAGAAAPAQQNPLGASELAHGEKMSGSPDAETPKQLLRRYGIAPKKQLGQNFMIDPRALERVVQAAEVTPAEEVLEIGAGIGTLTERLLEHAGRVVAVELDAQLVAVLQERLGFHPRLQIVAGDILRLRPADYFTAPYKVVGNIPYYITSAIPRHLLEAQPRPTMLVLTMQ
;
A
#
# COMPACT_ATOMS: atom_id res chain seq x y z
N MET A 1 -7.74 60.17 -31.20
CA MET A 1 -6.84 59.83 -32.30
C MET A 1 -6.30 58.46 -32.01
N GLY A 2 -6.82 57.52 -32.63
CA GLY A 2 -6.52 56.73 -33.78
C GLY A 2 -5.96 55.43 -33.26
N GLY A 3 -6.54 54.30 -33.30
CA GLY A 3 -7.12 53.51 -34.39
C GLY A 3 -6.06 52.59 -34.94
N CYS A 4 -6.25 51.27 -34.73
CA CYS A 4 -6.18 50.28 -35.78
C CYS A 4 -6.50 48.87 -35.28
N LEU A 5 -7.57 48.34 -35.79
CA LEU A 5 -7.89 46.94 -35.84
C LEU A 5 -6.93 46.19 -36.78
N PHE A 6 -6.56 44.95 -36.44
CA PHE A 6 -6.34 43.91 -37.44
C PHE A 6 -6.95 42.59 -36.95
N ALA A 7 -7.95 42.13 -37.66
CA ALA A 7 -8.51 40.80 -37.65
C ALA A 7 -7.60 39.88 -38.50
N GLY A 8 -7.36 38.68 -38.02
CA GLY A 8 -6.68 37.62 -38.76
C GLY A 8 -7.38 36.31 -38.58
N ALA A 9 -7.87 35.79 -39.65
CA ALA A 9 -8.84 34.72 -39.85
C ALA A 9 -8.40 33.36 -39.33
N ALA A 10 -9.42 32.58 -38.92
CA ALA A 10 -9.39 31.16 -38.70
C ALA A 10 -9.17 30.35 -39.98
N ALA A 11 -8.38 29.28 -39.90
CA ALA A 11 -8.33 28.23 -40.89
C ALA A 11 -8.91 26.93 -40.30
N PRO A 12 -9.62 26.12 -41.10
CA PRO A 12 -10.52 25.08 -40.59
C PRO A 12 -9.84 23.78 -40.23
N ALA A 13 -10.46 23.09 -39.24
CA ALA A 13 -10.18 21.74 -38.83
C ALA A 13 -10.33 20.75 -39.98
N GLN A 14 -9.33 19.92 -40.19
CA GLN A 14 -9.46 18.68 -40.96
C GLN A 14 -9.91 17.55 -40.01
N GLN A 15 -11.13 17.12 -40.26
CA GLN A 15 -11.71 15.86 -39.75
C GLN A 15 -11.01 14.71 -40.45
N ASN A 16 -10.51 13.75 -39.71
CA ASN A 16 -10.18 12.43 -40.23
C ASN A 16 -11.06 11.40 -39.52
N PRO A 17 -11.98 10.74 -40.21
CA PRO A 17 -12.77 9.66 -39.66
C PRO A 17 -12.02 8.34 -39.95
N LEU A 18 -12.05 7.42 -39.04
CA LEU A 18 -12.02 5.98 -39.18
C LEU A 18 -11.26 5.32 -38.04
N GLY A 19 -11.97 4.45 -37.38
CA GLY A 19 -11.47 3.28 -36.71
C GLY A 19 -11.96 3.11 -35.28
N ALA A 20 -13.25 2.82 -35.13
CA ALA A 20 -13.73 2.15 -33.94
C ALA A 20 -13.24 0.70 -33.92
N SER A 21 -13.09 0.18 -32.73
CA SER A 21 -12.81 -1.20 -32.35
C SER A 21 -11.33 -1.55 -32.20
N GLU A 22 -10.90 -1.63 -30.94
CA GLU A 22 -10.52 -2.95 -30.40
C GLU A 22 -10.35 -2.85 -28.89
N LEU A 23 -11.11 -3.68 -28.28
CA LEU A 23 -11.18 -3.97 -26.85
C LEU A 23 -9.79 -4.22 -26.27
N ALA A 24 -9.36 -3.33 -25.41
CA ALA A 24 -8.25 -3.65 -24.53
C ALA A 24 -8.71 -4.76 -23.58
N HIS A 25 -8.36 -5.97 -23.90
CA HIS A 25 -8.36 -7.09 -22.97
C HIS A 25 -7.45 -6.70 -21.81
N GLY A 26 -8.03 -6.69 -20.61
CA GLY A 26 -7.27 -6.58 -19.38
C GLY A 26 -6.26 -7.72 -19.31
N GLU A 27 -5.02 -7.43 -19.62
CA GLU A 27 -3.91 -8.30 -19.27
C GLU A 27 -3.83 -8.34 -17.75
N LYS A 28 -4.32 -9.46 -17.19
CA LYS A 28 -3.91 -9.89 -15.88
C LYS A 28 -2.38 -9.96 -15.90
N MET A 29 -1.72 -9.03 -15.25
CA MET A 29 -0.30 -9.15 -14.95
C MET A 29 -0.14 -10.38 -14.06
N SER A 30 0.11 -11.52 -14.70
CA SER A 30 0.62 -12.69 -14.02
C SER A 30 1.97 -12.31 -13.44
N GLY A 31 2.14 -12.52 -12.12
CA GLY A 31 3.40 -12.25 -11.46
C GLY A 31 4.56 -12.84 -12.26
N SER A 32 5.63 -12.06 -12.39
CA SER A 32 6.86 -12.49 -13.06
C SER A 32 7.23 -13.89 -12.56
N PRO A 33 7.58 -14.83 -13.46
CA PRO A 33 7.95 -16.20 -13.08
C PRO A 33 9.15 -16.26 -12.13
N ASP A 34 9.89 -15.16 -11.96
CA ASP A 34 11.06 -15.01 -11.08
C ASP A 34 10.76 -14.35 -9.74
N ALA A 35 9.50 -14.02 -9.39
CA ALA A 35 9.17 -13.41 -8.12
C ALA A 35 9.40 -14.40 -6.97
N GLU A 36 10.37 -14.09 -6.10
CA GLU A 36 10.65 -14.91 -4.91
C GLU A 36 9.41 -15.03 -4.02
N THR A 37 9.11 -16.25 -3.63
CA THR A 37 8.04 -16.50 -2.65
C THR A 37 8.40 -15.94 -1.27
N PRO A 38 7.41 -15.58 -0.41
CA PRO A 38 7.69 -15.11 0.94
C PRO A 38 8.59 -16.06 1.74
N LYS A 39 8.44 -17.38 1.52
CA LYS A 39 9.27 -18.40 2.17
C LYS A 39 10.72 -18.37 1.70
N GLN A 40 10.98 -18.11 0.42
CA GLN A 40 12.31 -17.95 -0.15
C GLN A 40 12.97 -16.68 0.39
N LEU A 41 12.22 -15.56 0.45
CA LEU A 41 12.70 -14.31 1.04
C LEU A 41 13.11 -14.49 2.51
N LEU A 42 12.28 -15.12 3.33
CA LEU A 42 12.63 -15.40 4.73
C LEU A 42 13.92 -16.21 4.86
N ARG A 43 14.10 -17.21 4.00
CA ARG A 43 15.35 -18.01 3.97
C ARG A 43 16.56 -17.19 3.52
N ARG A 44 16.41 -16.39 2.47
CA ARG A 44 17.46 -15.54 1.92
C ARG A 44 17.99 -14.55 2.96
N TYR A 45 17.10 -13.94 3.75
CA TYR A 45 17.45 -13.00 4.80
C TYR A 45 17.75 -13.66 6.15
N GLY A 46 17.74 -15.00 6.24
CA GLY A 46 18.00 -15.72 7.48
C GLY A 46 16.99 -15.42 8.60
N ILE A 47 15.76 -15.06 8.22
CA ILE A 47 14.71 -14.66 9.16
C ILE A 47 13.92 -15.88 9.63
N ALA A 48 13.90 -16.09 10.95
CA ALA A 48 12.99 -17.04 11.60
C ALA A 48 11.90 -16.28 12.36
N PRO A 49 10.64 -16.74 12.33
CA PRO A 49 9.56 -16.11 13.07
C PRO A 49 9.86 -16.07 14.57
N LYS A 50 9.78 -14.88 15.16
CA LYS A 50 9.96 -14.68 16.61
C LYS A 50 8.63 -14.89 17.32
N LYS A 51 8.45 -16.04 17.95
CA LYS A 51 7.21 -16.39 18.68
C LYS A 51 6.84 -15.36 19.76
N GLN A 52 7.84 -14.74 20.40
CA GLN A 52 7.66 -13.71 21.42
C GLN A 52 6.96 -12.45 20.87
N LEU A 53 7.11 -12.15 19.58
CA LEU A 53 6.46 -11.05 18.89
C LEU A 53 5.17 -11.48 18.16
N GLY A 54 4.76 -12.75 18.35
CA GLY A 54 3.58 -13.29 17.67
C GLY A 54 3.69 -13.25 16.13
N GLN A 55 4.92 -13.22 15.61
CA GLN A 55 5.17 -13.12 14.17
C GLN A 55 4.61 -14.34 13.45
N ASN A 56 3.66 -14.09 12.58
CA ASN A 56 3.11 -15.07 11.66
C ASN A 56 3.09 -14.47 10.26
N PHE A 57 4.13 -14.78 9.50
CA PHE A 57 4.23 -14.24 8.14
C PHE A 57 3.12 -14.80 7.25
N MET A 58 2.38 -13.93 6.61
CA MET A 58 1.40 -14.31 5.60
C MET A 58 2.15 -14.75 4.34
N ILE A 59 2.29 -16.05 4.18
CA ILE A 59 3.05 -16.67 3.08
C ILE A 59 2.14 -17.22 1.96
N ASP A 60 0.82 -17.28 2.20
CA ASP A 60 -0.15 -17.72 1.21
C ASP A 60 -0.54 -16.54 0.29
N PRO A 61 -0.18 -16.58 -1.00
CA PRO A 61 -0.54 -15.53 -1.95
C PRO A 61 -2.04 -15.26 -2.05
N ARG A 62 -2.87 -16.31 -1.89
CA ARG A 62 -4.34 -16.17 -1.93
C ARG A 62 -4.87 -15.42 -0.71
N ALA A 63 -4.23 -15.60 0.45
CA ALA A 63 -4.59 -14.87 1.65
C ALA A 63 -4.22 -13.38 1.50
N LEU A 64 -3.02 -13.08 0.99
CA LEU A 64 -2.59 -11.71 0.69
C LEU A 64 -3.57 -11.02 -0.26
N GLU A 65 -3.93 -11.69 -1.35
CA GLU A 65 -4.87 -11.15 -2.33
C GLU A 65 -6.24 -10.84 -1.71
N ARG A 66 -6.79 -11.74 -0.89
CA ARG A 66 -8.06 -11.50 -0.19
C ARG A 66 -8.01 -10.31 0.74
N VAL A 67 -6.88 -10.08 1.42
CA VAL A 67 -6.70 -8.92 2.30
C VAL A 67 -6.72 -7.63 1.49
N VAL A 68 -5.99 -7.58 0.37
CA VAL A 68 -5.95 -6.41 -0.51
C VAL A 68 -7.32 -6.13 -1.10
N GLN A 69 -8.03 -7.16 -1.59
CA GLN A 69 -9.38 -7.01 -2.11
C GLN A 69 -10.37 -6.53 -1.05
N ALA A 70 -10.30 -7.06 0.18
CA ALA A 70 -11.16 -6.63 1.28
C ALA A 70 -10.91 -5.19 1.70
N ALA A 71 -9.70 -4.67 1.49
CA ALA A 71 -9.37 -3.29 1.81
C ALA A 71 -9.90 -2.29 0.77
N GLU A 72 -10.30 -2.75 -0.41
CA GLU A 72 -10.87 -1.91 -1.48
C GLU A 72 -10.07 -0.62 -1.71
N VAL A 73 -8.73 -0.74 -1.69
CA VAL A 73 -7.83 0.42 -1.76
C VAL A 73 -7.81 0.98 -3.18
N THR A 74 -7.87 2.30 -3.28
CA THR A 74 -7.81 3.04 -4.55
C THR A 74 -6.55 3.92 -4.62
N PRO A 75 -6.12 4.35 -5.82
CA PRO A 75 -4.94 5.22 -5.98
C PRO A 75 -5.07 6.61 -5.34
N ALA A 76 -6.27 7.01 -4.94
CA ALA A 76 -6.51 8.28 -4.23
C ALA A 76 -6.36 8.15 -2.71
N GLU A 77 -6.19 6.93 -2.19
CA GLU A 77 -6.24 6.67 -0.75
C GLU A 77 -4.85 6.37 -0.17
N GLU A 78 -4.70 6.72 1.09
CA GLU A 78 -3.53 6.39 1.90
C GLU A 78 -3.81 5.19 2.80
N VAL A 79 -2.80 4.35 2.99
CA VAL A 79 -2.90 3.13 3.79
C VAL A 79 -1.86 3.13 4.90
N LEU A 80 -2.30 2.81 6.11
CA LEU A 80 -1.45 2.42 7.24
C LEU A 80 -1.37 0.89 7.27
N GLU A 81 -0.20 0.34 7.02
CA GLU A 81 0.07 -1.08 7.17
C GLU A 81 0.67 -1.37 8.54
N ILE A 82 0.13 -2.35 9.25
CA ILE A 82 0.59 -2.75 10.57
C ILE A 82 1.26 -4.11 10.51
N GLY A 83 2.51 -4.18 10.94
CA GLY A 83 3.31 -5.40 10.91
C GLY A 83 3.74 -5.76 9.48
N ALA A 84 4.42 -4.83 8.81
CA ALA A 84 4.81 -4.96 7.41
C ALA A 84 5.74 -6.16 7.14
N GLY A 85 6.49 -6.59 8.15
CA GLY A 85 7.34 -7.76 8.03
C GLY A 85 8.42 -7.57 6.97
N ILE A 86 8.51 -8.54 6.06
CA ILE A 86 9.43 -8.49 4.92
C ILE A 86 8.84 -7.74 3.70
N GLY A 87 7.66 -7.14 3.83
CA GLY A 87 7.06 -6.28 2.80
C GLY A 87 6.21 -7.00 1.74
N THR A 88 5.79 -8.23 1.96
CA THR A 88 4.98 -8.96 0.97
C THR A 88 3.58 -8.37 0.77
N LEU A 89 2.96 -7.91 1.85
CA LEU A 89 1.68 -7.19 1.78
C LEU A 89 1.90 -5.75 1.30
N THR A 90 2.98 -5.11 1.77
CA THR A 90 3.39 -3.76 1.34
C THR A 90 3.47 -3.64 -0.18
N GLU A 91 4.13 -4.60 -0.85
CA GLU A 91 4.25 -4.63 -2.33
C GLU A 91 2.86 -4.59 -2.98
N ARG A 92 1.94 -5.42 -2.52
CA ARG A 92 0.57 -5.48 -3.05
C ARG A 92 -0.22 -4.20 -2.79
N LEU A 93 -0.07 -3.63 -1.60
CA LEU A 93 -0.72 -2.36 -1.28
C LEU A 93 -0.21 -1.22 -2.16
N LEU A 94 1.09 -1.20 -2.48
CA LEU A 94 1.69 -0.19 -3.37
C LEU A 94 1.20 -0.28 -4.82
N GLU A 95 0.70 -1.42 -5.26
CA GLU A 95 0.08 -1.57 -6.59
C GLU A 95 -1.25 -0.79 -6.67
N HIS A 96 -1.95 -0.58 -5.55
CA HIS A 96 -3.29 -0.02 -5.51
C HIS A 96 -3.37 1.34 -4.80
N ALA A 97 -2.59 1.56 -3.74
CA ALA A 97 -2.66 2.75 -2.89
C ALA A 97 -1.95 3.97 -3.49
N GLY A 98 -2.45 5.17 -3.17
CA GLY A 98 -1.73 6.41 -3.45
C GLY A 98 -0.47 6.58 -2.59
N ARG A 99 -0.52 6.13 -1.34
CA ARG A 99 0.61 6.11 -0.39
C ARG A 99 0.44 5.00 0.64
N VAL A 100 1.56 4.41 1.06
CA VAL A 100 1.60 3.42 2.14
C VAL A 100 2.55 3.89 3.25
N VAL A 101 2.06 3.90 4.48
CA VAL A 101 2.86 4.04 5.70
C VAL A 101 2.95 2.67 6.35
N ALA A 102 4.11 2.04 6.28
CA ALA A 102 4.34 0.68 6.75
C ALA A 102 5.04 0.70 8.11
N VAL A 103 4.37 0.22 9.16
CA VAL A 103 4.87 0.19 10.52
C VAL A 103 5.36 -1.22 10.86
N GLU A 104 6.60 -1.32 11.33
CA GLU A 104 7.18 -2.59 11.76
C GLU A 104 7.95 -2.40 13.07
N LEU A 105 7.76 -3.33 14.01
CA LEU A 105 8.36 -3.29 15.34
C LEU A 105 9.76 -3.89 15.37
N ASP A 106 9.99 -4.95 14.59
CA ASP A 106 11.25 -5.69 14.57
C ASP A 106 12.28 -4.97 13.70
N ALA A 107 13.35 -4.46 14.32
CA ALA A 107 14.41 -3.74 13.62
C ALA A 107 15.07 -4.57 12.49
N GLN A 108 15.15 -5.90 12.63
CA GLN A 108 15.69 -6.78 11.59
C GLN A 108 14.76 -6.78 10.35
N LEU A 109 13.45 -6.83 10.57
CA LEU A 109 12.47 -6.77 9.50
C LEU A 109 12.41 -5.38 8.85
N VAL A 110 12.54 -4.32 9.66
CA VAL A 110 12.67 -2.94 9.14
C VAL A 110 13.85 -2.81 8.19
N ALA A 111 15.02 -3.38 8.54
CA ALA A 111 16.19 -3.34 7.67
C ALA A 111 15.94 -4.06 6.32
N VAL A 112 15.30 -5.23 6.36
CA VAL A 112 14.92 -5.97 5.14
C VAL A 112 13.89 -5.21 4.32
N LEU A 113 12.88 -4.65 4.97
CA LEU A 113 11.84 -3.86 4.30
C LEU A 113 12.45 -2.62 3.62
N GLN A 114 13.40 -1.96 4.30
CA GLN A 114 14.12 -0.81 3.77
C GLN A 114 15.00 -1.19 2.56
N GLU A 115 15.72 -2.31 2.62
CA GLU A 115 16.53 -2.80 1.50
C GLU A 115 15.68 -3.15 0.28
N ARG A 116 14.54 -3.81 0.51
CA ARG A 116 13.67 -4.29 -0.56
C ARG A 116 12.83 -3.20 -1.21
N LEU A 117 12.24 -2.32 -0.40
CA LEU A 117 11.19 -1.40 -0.83
C LEU A 117 11.45 0.06 -0.48
N GLY A 118 12.49 0.38 0.30
CA GLY A 118 12.74 1.73 0.80
C GLY A 118 12.97 2.79 -0.28
N PHE A 119 13.25 2.38 -1.52
CA PHE A 119 13.37 3.27 -2.67
C PHE A 119 12.03 3.67 -3.30
N HIS A 120 10.92 3.03 -2.89
CA HIS A 120 9.63 3.27 -3.51
C HIS A 120 9.06 4.64 -3.08
N PRO A 121 8.75 5.57 -4.02
CA PRO A 121 8.43 6.96 -3.69
C PRO A 121 7.12 7.14 -2.91
N ARG A 122 6.22 6.17 -2.96
CA ARG A 122 4.93 6.17 -2.25
C ARG A 122 4.96 5.38 -0.94
N LEU A 123 6.13 4.89 -0.51
CA LEU A 123 6.29 4.15 0.74
C LEU A 123 7.01 4.98 1.79
N GLN A 124 6.43 5.02 2.99
CA GLN A 124 7.12 5.48 4.19
C GLN A 124 7.21 4.33 5.19
N ILE A 125 8.44 3.95 5.54
CA ILE A 125 8.69 2.90 6.53
C ILE A 125 8.89 3.54 7.90
N VAL A 126 8.18 3.03 8.90
CA VAL A 126 8.22 3.50 10.28
C VAL A 126 8.64 2.35 11.19
N ALA A 127 9.82 2.47 11.78
CA ALA A 127 10.28 1.54 12.81
C ALA A 127 9.65 1.90 14.16
N GLY A 128 8.81 1.04 14.72
CA GLY A 128 8.19 1.31 16.00
C GLY A 128 6.96 0.50 16.33
N ASP A 129 6.45 0.78 17.53
CA ASP A 129 5.24 0.17 18.06
C ASP A 129 4.00 0.95 17.59
N ILE A 130 3.08 0.28 16.93
CA ILE A 130 1.83 0.88 16.46
C ILE A 130 1.02 1.52 17.59
N LEU A 131 1.05 0.98 18.80
CA LEU A 131 0.33 1.54 19.94
C LEU A 131 0.92 2.86 20.48
N ARG A 132 2.12 3.22 20.02
CA ARG A 132 2.78 4.51 20.35
C ARG A 132 2.76 5.49 19.18
N LEU A 133 2.37 5.04 17.99
CA LEU A 133 2.28 5.87 16.81
C LEU A 133 1.05 6.79 16.92
N ARG A 134 1.24 8.07 16.60
CA ARG A 134 0.12 9.00 16.47
C ARG A 134 -0.23 9.16 15.00
N PRO A 135 -1.42 8.76 14.56
CA PRO A 135 -1.82 8.88 13.15
C PRO A 135 -1.66 10.28 12.57
N ALA A 136 -1.89 11.34 13.38
CA ALA A 136 -1.74 12.73 12.95
C ALA A 136 -0.31 13.12 12.52
N ASP A 137 0.70 12.35 12.92
CA ASP A 137 2.08 12.61 12.48
C ASP A 137 2.33 12.13 11.04
N TYR A 138 1.43 11.31 10.48
CA TYR A 138 1.58 10.65 9.17
C TYR A 138 0.44 10.96 8.21
N PHE A 139 -0.76 11.25 8.70
CA PHE A 139 -1.97 11.44 7.91
C PHE A 139 -2.64 12.76 8.26
N THR A 140 -3.01 13.52 7.24
CA THR A 140 -3.80 14.77 7.38
C THR A 140 -5.28 14.58 7.03
N ALA A 141 -5.62 13.45 6.42
CA ALA A 141 -6.96 13.06 5.98
C ALA A 141 -7.27 11.62 6.45
N PRO A 142 -8.52 11.18 6.39
CA PRO A 142 -8.88 9.79 6.67
C PRO A 142 -8.10 8.82 5.77
N TYR A 143 -7.73 7.69 6.33
CA TYR A 143 -6.90 6.66 5.72
C TYR A 143 -7.51 5.27 5.96
N LYS A 144 -7.00 4.25 5.28
CA LYS A 144 -7.36 2.85 5.53
C LYS A 144 -6.26 2.15 6.33
N VAL A 145 -6.64 1.15 7.11
CA VAL A 145 -5.70 0.34 7.89
C VAL A 145 -5.75 -1.09 7.40
N VAL A 146 -4.59 -1.64 7.13
CA VAL A 146 -4.42 -3.05 6.74
C VAL A 146 -3.33 -3.66 7.60
N GLY A 147 -3.51 -4.89 8.07
CA GLY A 147 -2.47 -5.53 8.87
C GLY A 147 -2.70 -7.00 9.14
N ASN A 148 -1.57 -7.68 9.36
CA ASN A 148 -1.54 -9.05 9.87
C ASN A 148 -1.00 -9.02 11.29
N ILE A 149 -1.89 -8.96 12.28
CA ILE A 149 -1.56 -8.63 13.66
C ILE A 149 -1.53 -9.84 14.59
N PRO A 150 -0.64 -9.86 15.58
CA PRO A 150 -0.65 -10.87 16.63
C PRO A 150 -1.94 -10.85 17.44
N TYR A 151 -2.42 -12.01 17.86
CA TYR A 151 -3.69 -12.16 18.58
C TYR A 151 -3.76 -11.36 19.90
N TYR A 152 -2.63 -11.18 20.61
CA TYR A 152 -2.61 -10.56 21.94
C TYR A 152 -2.82 -9.02 21.92
N ILE A 153 -2.75 -8.37 20.73
CA ILE A 153 -2.97 -6.93 20.58
C ILE A 153 -4.18 -6.59 19.70
N THR A 154 -5.00 -7.58 19.36
CA THR A 154 -6.15 -7.43 18.44
C THR A 154 -7.21 -6.46 18.94
N SER A 155 -7.39 -6.31 20.25
CA SER A 155 -8.33 -5.35 20.83
C SER A 155 -7.70 -3.96 21.05
N ALA A 156 -6.41 -3.91 21.34
CA ALA A 156 -5.71 -2.66 21.64
C ALA A 156 -5.52 -1.80 20.38
N ILE A 157 -5.17 -2.40 19.26
CA ILE A 157 -4.92 -1.68 18.00
C ILE A 157 -6.18 -0.96 17.47
N PRO A 158 -7.36 -1.62 17.30
CA PRO A 158 -8.56 -0.91 16.87
C PRO A 158 -8.95 0.21 17.83
N ARG A 159 -8.88 -0.01 19.14
CA ARG A 159 -9.16 1.04 20.12
C ARG A 159 -8.25 2.24 19.91
N HIS A 160 -6.93 2.03 19.87
CA HIS A 160 -5.94 3.08 19.69
C HIS A 160 -6.21 3.92 18.43
N LEU A 161 -6.49 3.26 17.30
CA LEU A 161 -6.70 3.94 16.03
C LEU A 161 -8.06 4.63 15.92
N LEU A 162 -9.12 4.07 16.53
CA LEU A 162 -10.46 4.66 16.50
C LEU A 162 -10.61 5.83 17.50
N GLU A 163 -9.79 5.89 18.53
CA GLU A 163 -9.73 7.01 19.47
C GLU A 163 -8.84 8.15 18.96
N ALA A 164 -7.93 7.88 18.00
CA ALA A 164 -7.02 8.87 17.43
C ALA A 164 -7.69 9.73 16.34
N GLN A 165 -6.98 10.81 15.95
CA GLN A 165 -7.33 11.63 14.78
C GLN A 165 -6.12 11.73 13.85
N PRO A 166 -6.34 11.78 12.52
CA PRO A 166 -7.60 11.45 11.83
C PRO A 166 -7.99 9.99 12.05
N ARG A 167 -9.28 9.68 11.98
CA ARG A 167 -9.77 8.31 12.12
C ARG A 167 -9.62 7.55 10.80
N PRO A 168 -9.33 6.24 10.85
CA PRO A 168 -9.40 5.42 9.66
C PRO A 168 -10.84 5.27 9.17
N THR A 169 -11.03 5.19 7.86
CA THR A 169 -12.32 4.89 7.21
C THR A 169 -12.62 3.40 7.21
N MET A 170 -11.58 2.58 7.23
CA MET A 170 -11.68 1.12 7.18
C MET A 170 -10.50 0.47 7.91
N LEU A 171 -10.75 -0.65 8.57
CA LEU A 171 -9.74 -1.52 9.16
C LEU A 171 -9.91 -2.93 8.61
N VAL A 172 -8.89 -3.45 7.95
CA VAL A 172 -8.81 -4.86 7.50
C VAL A 172 -7.67 -5.53 8.22
N LEU A 173 -8.00 -6.30 9.24
CA LEU A 173 -7.04 -6.95 10.11
C LEU A 173 -7.20 -8.46 10.03
N THR A 174 -6.12 -9.16 9.68
CA THR A 174 -6.07 -10.62 9.79
C THR A 174 -5.53 -11.01 11.16
N MET A 175 -6.18 -11.99 11.75
CA MET A 175 -5.89 -12.48 13.10
C MET A 175 -5.84 -14.00 13.09
N GLN A 176 -5.08 -14.57 13.97
CA GLN A 176 -5.14 -16.00 14.29
C GLN A 176 -6.27 -16.29 15.25
#